data_05a526d2feb38e99ee612d425ed1e7e2
#
_entry.id   05a526d2feb38e99ee612d425ed1e7e2
#
_cell.length_a   1.000
_cell.length_b   1.000
_cell.length_c   1.000
_cell.angle_alpha   90.00
_cell.angle_beta   90.00
_cell.angle_gamma   90.00
#
_symmetry.space_group_name_H-M   'P 1'
#
loop_
_entity.id
_entity.type
_entity.pdbx_description
1 polymer ?
#
loop_
_entity_poly.entity_id
_entity_poly.type
_entity_poly.pdbx_seq_one_letter_code
_entity_poly.pdbx_strand_id
1 'polypeptide(L)'
;ISFFDNNAARSRVAVLLAANNGVDWIADQIYSILNQRHVDLTLWISVDRHNDGTLELLNNLSLSDVRIRLLPIGPNFGGAAKNFFRLLADVNFSDFDYVAFADQDDIWFDNKIISSIEYLNKTNSDAYSCNTIAFWPNGRYKLIDKSQPQRRLDFLFESAGPGCTFVFTKELAIDFQFFLISSALARNFVLHDWLLYAFARSKGYHWEIDSKAYMLYRQHENNVVGANVGL
;
A
#
# COMPACT_ATOMS: atom_id res chain seq x y z
N ILE A 1 -26.09 12.45 -9.57
CA ILE A 1 -26.66 11.11 -9.84
C ILE A 1 -25.60 10.38 -10.63
N SER A 2 -24.74 9.57 -9.95
CA SER A 2 -23.76 8.73 -10.61
C SER A 2 -24.45 7.44 -11.05
N PHE A 3 -24.58 7.24 -12.34
CA PHE A 3 -24.96 5.95 -12.91
C PHE A 3 -23.73 5.04 -12.86
N PHE A 4 -23.60 4.26 -11.80
CA PHE A 4 -22.74 3.09 -11.85
C PHE A 4 -23.47 2.05 -12.70
N ASP A 5 -22.89 1.71 -13.82
CA ASP A 5 -23.36 0.61 -14.66
C ASP A 5 -23.18 -0.69 -13.84
N ASN A 6 -24.28 -1.23 -13.33
CA ASN A 6 -24.28 -2.40 -12.43
C ASN A 6 -23.76 -3.69 -13.10
N ASN A 7 -23.30 -3.63 -14.36
CA ASN A 7 -22.85 -4.77 -15.16
C ASN A 7 -21.35 -4.71 -15.55
N ALA A 8 -20.60 -3.68 -15.17
CA ALA A 8 -19.16 -3.67 -15.41
C ALA A 8 -18.48 -4.64 -14.42
N ALA A 9 -17.61 -5.52 -14.92
CA ALA A 9 -16.79 -6.38 -14.06
C ALA A 9 -15.97 -5.52 -13.11
N ARG A 10 -15.97 -5.88 -11.82
CA ARG A 10 -15.19 -5.16 -10.82
C ARG A 10 -13.70 -5.39 -11.03
N SER A 11 -12.90 -4.35 -10.85
CA SER A 11 -11.44 -4.47 -10.89
C SER A 11 -10.94 -5.37 -9.77
N ARG A 12 -10.04 -6.30 -10.10
CA ARG A 12 -9.42 -7.24 -9.15
C ARG A 12 -8.14 -6.61 -8.59
N VAL A 13 -8.05 -6.51 -7.29
CA VAL A 13 -6.97 -5.79 -6.60
C VAL A 13 -6.23 -6.70 -5.63
N ALA A 14 -4.90 -6.79 -5.78
CA ALA A 14 -4.03 -7.37 -4.76
C ALA A 14 -3.62 -6.29 -3.77
N VAL A 15 -4.06 -6.38 -2.52
CA VAL A 15 -3.59 -5.51 -1.44
C VAL A 15 -2.46 -6.22 -0.71
N LEU A 16 -1.30 -5.59 -0.62
CA LEU A 16 -0.09 -6.11 0.02
C LEU A 16 0.10 -5.42 1.37
N LEU A 17 0.02 -6.17 2.47
CA LEU A 17 0.16 -5.68 3.83
C LEU A 17 1.36 -6.32 4.51
N ALA A 18 2.31 -5.49 4.94
CA ALA A 18 3.47 -5.91 5.72
C ALA A 18 3.18 -5.72 7.22
N ALA A 19 3.19 -6.83 7.98
CA ALA A 19 2.87 -6.84 9.40
C ALA A 19 4.12 -7.09 10.27
N ASN A 20 4.24 -6.32 11.34
CA ASN A 20 5.28 -6.45 12.35
C ASN A 20 4.83 -5.81 13.68
N ASN A 21 4.65 -6.58 14.75
CA ASN A 21 4.18 -6.07 16.06
C ASN A 21 2.94 -5.17 15.95
N GLY A 22 1.92 -5.65 15.25
CA GLY A 22 0.76 -4.84 14.88
C GLY A 22 -0.54 -5.20 15.59
N VAL A 23 -0.52 -6.03 16.62
CA VAL A 23 -1.72 -6.59 17.27
C VAL A 23 -2.74 -5.53 17.69
N ASP A 24 -2.27 -4.35 18.10
CA ASP A 24 -3.13 -3.26 18.59
C ASP A 24 -3.92 -2.55 17.48
N TRP A 25 -3.49 -2.64 16.21
CA TRP A 25 -4.05 -1.81 15.13
C TRP A 25 -4.49 -2.61 13.90
N ILE A 26 -3.87 -3.77 13.66
CA ILE A 26 -3.99 -4.49 12.40
C ILE A 26 -5.43 -4.94 12.09
N ALA A 27 -6.23 -5.20 13.12
CA ALA A 27 -7.64 -5.56 12.94
C ALA A 27 -8.45 -4.42 12.34
N ASP A 28 -8.26 -3.18 12.82
CA ASP A 28 -8.93 -1.99 12.28
C ASP A 28 -8.55 -1.78 10.81
N GLN A 29 -7.26 -1.93 10.49
CA GLN A 29 -6.78 -1.78 9.13
C GLN A 29 -7.35 -2.84 8.20
N ILE A 30 -7.30 -4.12 8.59
CA ILE A 30 -7.89 -5.22 7.80
C ILE A 30 -9.37 -4.98 7.56
N TYR A 31 -10.13 -4.61 8.60
CA TYR A 31 -11.53 -4.28 8.47
C TYR A 31 -11.77 -3.15 7.45
N SER A 32 -10.98 -2.09 7.50
CA SER A 32 -11.08 -0.96 6.56
C SER A 32 -10.76 -1.36 5.11
N ILE A 33 -9.81 -2.28 4.92
CA ILE A 33 -9.46 -2.85 3.59
C ILE A 33 -10.60 -3.73 3.07
N LEU A 34 -11.12 -4.63 3.88
CA LEU A 34 -12.18 -5.56 3.46
C LEU A 34 -13.51 -4.87 3.16
N ASN A 35 -13.73 -3.64 3.65
CA ASN A 35 -14.90 -2.82 3.38
C ASN A 35 -14.74 -1.89 2.15
N GLN A 36 -13.70 -2.03 1.35
CA GLN A 36 -13.58 -1.28 0.10
C GLN A 36 -14.73 -1.59 -0.86
N ARG A 37 -15.31 -0.53 -1.44
CA ARG A 37 -16.48 -0.65 -2.32
C ARG A 37 -16.08 -0.77 -3.78
N HIS A 38 -16.92 -1.45 -4.56
CA HIS A 38 -16.86 -1.52 -6.04
C HIS A 38 -15.59 -2.17 -6.61
N VAL A 39 -14.86 -2.94 -5.81
CA VAL A 39 -13.69 -3.71 -6.22
C VAL A 39 -13.77 -5.14 -5.69
N ASP A 40 -13.08 -6.06 -6.35
CA ASP A 40 -12.84 -7.42 -5.88
C ASP A 40 -11.39 -7.47 -5.39
N LEU A 41 -11.19 -7.56 -4.07
CA LEU A 41 -9.84 -7.54 -3.51
C LEU A 41 -9.44 -8.87 -2.87
N THR A 42 -8.14 -9.13 -2.92
CA THR A 42 -7.46 -10.14 -2.11
C THR A 42 -6.39 -9.46 -1.27
N LEU A 43 -6.42 -9.67 0.03
CA LEU A 43 -5.46 -9.12 0.97
C LEU A 43 -4.36 -10.14 1.24
N TRP A 44 -3.16 -9.87 0.74
CA TRP A 44 -1.95 -10.65 0.98
C TRP A 44 -1.18 -10.07 2.15
N ILE A 45 -0.90 -10.89 3.17
CA ILE A 45 -0.20 -10.45 4.39
C ILE A 45 1.09 -11.23 4.54
N SER A 46 2.18 -10.53 4.76
CA SER A 46 3.46 -11.07 5.19
C SER A 46 3.77 -10.61 6.61
N VAL A 47 4.02 -11.56 7.50
CA VAL A 47 4.31 -11.28 8.92
C VAL A 47 5.80 -11.41 9.16
N ASP A 48 6.43 -10.34 9.66
CA ASP A 48 7.76 -10.41 10.24
C ASP A 48 7.69 -11.05 11.63
N ARG A 49 8.66 -11.90 11.99
CA ARG A 49 8.57 -12.73 13.20
C ARG A 49 8.65 -11.90 14.47
N HIS A 50 7.55 -11.89 15.23
CA HIS A 50 7.48 -11.40 16.62
C HIS A 50 6.43 -12.17 17.44
N ASN A 51 6.47 -12.04 18.75
CA ASN A 51 5.61 -12.79 19.70
C ASN A 51 4.59 -11.89 20.39
N ASP A 52 4.05 -10.89 19.70
CA ASP A 52 3.07 -9.96 20.25
C ASP A 52 1.60 -10.40 20.08
N GLY A 53 1.36 -11.59 19.48
CA GLY A 53 0.02 -12.07 19.17
C GLY A 53 -0.50 -11.72 17.77
N THR A 54 0.20 -10.90 17.00
CA THR A 54 -0.19 -10.51 15.63
C THR A 54 -0.45 -11.73 14.73
N LEU A 55 0.43 -12.72 14.75
CA LEU A 55 0.28 -13.91 13.89
C LEU A 55 -0.94 -14.76 14.28
N GLU A 56 -1.22 -14.93 15.56
CA GLU A 56 -2.40 -15.67 16.03
C GLU A 56 -3.69 -14.97 15.61
N LEU A 57 -3.76 -13.64 15.79
CA LEU A 57 -4.89 -12.83 15.34
C LEU A 57 -5.10 -12.96 13.83
N LEU A 58 -4.06 -12.88 13.03
CA LEU A 58 -4.12 -12.98 11.57
C LEU A 58 -4.57 -14.37 11.11
N ASN A 59 -4.10 -15.44 11.77
CA ASN A 59 -4.57 -16.80 11.48
C ASN A 59 -6.09 -16.89 11.71
N ASN A 60 -6.60 -16.38 12.82
CA ASN A 60 -8.03 -16.39 13.12
C ASN A 60 -8.84 -15.58 12.09
N LEU A 61 -8.35 -14.39 11.69
CA LEU A 61 -9.01 -13.58 10.67
C LEU A 61 -9.01 -14.25 9.29
N SER A 62 -7.92 -14.92 8.91
CA SER A 62 -7.83 -15.63 7.62
C SER A 62 -8.76 -16.84 7.52
N LEU A 63 -9.12 -17.43 8.64
CA LEU A 63 -10.14 -18.50 8.70
C LEU A 63 -11.56 -17.95 8.54
N SER A 64 -11.80 -16.70 8.93
CA SER A 64 -13.12 -16.06 8.87
C SER A 64 -13.44 -15.38 7.54
N ASP A 65 -12.42 -14.96 6.77
CA ASP A 65 -12.61 -14.31 5.47
C ASP A 65 -11.62 -14.84 4.42
N VAL A 66 -12.14 -15.48 3.37
CA VAL A 66 -11.37 -16.12 2.30
C VAL A 66 -10.53 -15.14 1.46
N ARG A 67 -10.81 -13.84 1.56
CA ARG A 67 -10.03 -12.79 0.87
C ARG A 67 -8.69 -12.54 1.54
N ILE A 68 -8.51 -12.97 2.80
CA ILE A 68 -7.24 -12.84 3.53
C ILE A 68 -6.34 -14.03 3.20
N ARG A 69 -5.15 -13.76 2.71
CA ARG A 69 -4.12 -14.73 2.35
C ARG A 69 -2.83 -14.44 3.12
N LEU A 70 -2.45 -15.34 4.01
CA LEU A 70 -1.18 -15.23 4.71
C LEU A 70 -0.10 -15.92 3.89
N LEU A 71 1.03 -15.23 3.67
CA LEU A 71 2.22 -15.90 3.15
C LEU A 71 2.78 -16.86 4.22
N PRO A 72 3.42 -17.97 3.84
CA PRO A 72 4.07 -18.86 4.79
C PRO A 72 5.00 -18.10 5.71
N ILE A 73 5.16 -18.55 6.96
CA ILE A 73 6.07 -17.90 7.91
C ILE A 73 7.48 -17.90 7.35
N GLY A 74 8.05 -16.72 7.15
CA GLY A 74 9.42 -16.52 6.66
C GLY A 74 10.43 -16.32 7.81
N PRO A 75 11.70 -16.04 7.45
CA PRO A 75 12.68 -15.57 8.41
C PRO A 75 12.29 -14.21 8.98
N ASN A 76 13.01 -13.72 9.98
CA ASN A 76 12.90 -12.33 10.41
C ASN A 76 13.50 -11.42 9.32
N PHE A 77 12.68 -10.55 8.72
CA PHE A 77 13.12 -9.64 7.66
C PHE A 77 13.83 -8.40 8.22
N GLY A 78 13.48 -8.00 9.44
CA GLY A 78 14.11 -6.89 10.16
C GLY A 78 13.78 -5.52 9.58
N GLY A 79 12.58 -5.34 9.01
CA GLY A 79 12.08 -4.06 8.56
C GLY A 79 11.01 -4.12 7.49
N ALA A 80 10.19 -3.06 7.42
CA ALA A 80 9.03 -2.97 6.55
C ALA A 80 9.40 -3.17 5.05
N ALA A 81 10.45 -2.52 4.56
CA ALA A 81 10.85 -2.61 3.16
C ALA A 81 11.11 -4.04 2.70
N LYS A 82 11.87 -4.81 3.47
CA LYS A 82 12.17 -6.21 3.14
C LYS A 82 10.92 -7.09 3.18
N ASN A 83 9.99 -6.80 4.08
CA ASN A 83 8.73 -7.50 4.18
C ASN A 83 7.82 -7.19 2.97
N PHE A 84 7.77 -5.94 2.51
CA PHE A 84 7.11 -5.56 1.24
C PHE A 84 7.80 -6.19 0.02
N PHE A 85 9.13 -6.22 -0.03
CA PHE A 85 9.85 -6.88 -1.14
C PHE A 85 9.56 -8.38 -1.21
N ARG A 86 9.36 -9.03 -0.08
CA ARG A 86 8.88 -10.40 -0.04
C ARG A 86 7.48 -10.53 -0.64
N LEU A 87 6.52 -9.69 -0.22
CA LEU A 87 5.17 -9.69 -0.79
C LEU A 87 5.21 -9.52 -2.31
N LEU A 88 6.00 -8.56 -2.78
CA LEU A 88 6.19 -8.31 -4.21
C LEU A 88 6.83 -9.50 -4.93
N ALA A 89 7.77 -10.23 -4.30
CA ALA A 89 8.44 -11.38 -4.91
C ALA A 89 7.56 -12.64 -4.95
N ASP A 90 6.77 -12.88 -3.90
CA ASP A 90 6.09 -14.16 -3.69
C ASP A 90 4.64 -14.16 -4.23
N VAL A 91 3.99 -13.00 -4.38
CA VAL A 91 2.62 -12.91 -4.88
C VAL A 91 2.59 -12.98 -6.40
N ASN A 92 1.72 -13.84 -6.95
CA ASN A 92 1.44 -13.87 -8.38
C ASN A 92 0.39 -12.82 -8.74
N PHE A 93 0.75 -11.87 -9.60
CA PHE A 93 -0.13 -10.75 -10.00
C PHE A 93 -0.95 -11.03 -11.26
N SER A 94 -0.82 -12.18 -11.92
CA SER A 94 -1.47 -12.47 -13.21
C SER A 94 -2.99 -12.30 -13.19
N ASP A 95 -3.63 -12.60 -12.06
CA ASP A 95 -5.08 -12.58 -11.90
C ASP A 95 -5.63 -11.24 -11.40
N PHE A 96 -4.78 -10.25 -11.20
CA PHE A 96 -5.17 -8.92 -10.73
C PHE A 96 -5.08 -7.88 -11.84
N ASP A 97 -5.76 -6.77 -11.65
CA ASP A 97 -5.71 -5.61 -12.54
C ASP A 97 -4.85 -4.50 -11.90
N TYR A 98 -4.88 -4.40 -10.57
CA TYR A 98 -4.13 -3.43 -9.78
C TYR A 98 -3.52 -4.06 -8.53
N VAL A 99 -2.49 -3.38 -8.01
CA VAL A 99 -1.82 -3.71 -6.74
C VAL A 99 -1.83 -2.48 -5.84
N ALA A 100 -2.03 -2.66 -4.55
CA ALA A 100 -1.98 -1.59 -3.55
C ALA A 100 -1.10 -1.99 -2.36
N PHE A 101 -0.38 -1.02 -1.78
CA PHE A 101 0.31 -1.20 -0.51
C PHE A 101 -0.56 -0.77 0.66
N ALA A 102 -0.42 -1.47 1.78
CA ALA A 102 -1.08 -1.16 3.04
C ALA A 102 -0.09 -1.30 4.20
N ASP A 103 0.02 -0.27 5.03
CA ASP A 103 0.64 -0.40 6.34
C ASP A 103 -0.36 -1.03 7.32
N GLN A 104 0.11 -1.58 8.44
CA GLN A 104 -0.72 -2.38 9.35
C GLN A 104 -1.59 -1.57 10.32
N ASP A 105 -1.37 -0.26 10.39
CA ASP A 105 -1.80 0.62 11.49
C ASP A 105 -2.69 1.80 11.03
N ASP A 106 -3.04 1.85 9.74
CA ASP A 106 -3.86 2.90 9.15
C ASP A 106 -5.38 2.57 9.18
N ILE A 107 -6.19 3.49 8.67
CA ILE A 107 -7.61 3.29 8.40
C ILE A 107 -7.95 3.84 7.02
N TRP A 108 -8.41 2.99 6.11
CA TRP A 108 -8.81 3.40 4.77
C TRP A 108 -10.28 3.84 4.73
N PHE A 109 -10.59 4.89 3.99
CA PHE A 109 -11.97 5.21 3.63
C PHE A 109 -12.48 4.17 2.62
N ASP A 110 -13.76 3.88 2.66
CA ASP A 110 -14.38 2.79 1.89
C ASP A 110 -14.33 2.95 0.35
N ASN A 111 -13.96 4.12 -0.12
CA ASN A 111 -13.79 4.47 -1.53
C ASN A 111 -12.33 4.67 -1.95
N LYS A 112 -11.33 4.38 -1.09
CA LYS A 112 -9.91 4.65 -1.41
C LYS A 112 -9.49 3.96 -2.71
N ILE A 113 -9.71 2.67 -2.84
CA ILE A 113 -9.23 1.89 -3.98
C ILE A 113 -9.97 2.30 -5.26
N ILE A 114 -11.31 2.38 -5.23
CA ILE A 114 -12.06 2.75 -6.44
C ILE A 114 -11.73 4.17 -6.91
N SER A 115 -11.56 5.13 -5.99
CA SER A 115 -11.17 6.50 -6.35
C SER A 115 -9.79 6.55 -7.00
N SER A 116 -8.84 5.74 -6.52
CA SER A 116 -7.50 5.63 -7.12
C SER A 116 -7.58 5.04 -8.54
N ILE A 117 -8.36 3.98 -8.74
CA ILE A 117 -8.55 3.33 -10.04
C ILE A 117 -9.23 4.27 -11.04
N GLU A 118 -10.28 4.97 -10.62
CA GLU A 118 -10.96 5.97 -11.46
C GLU A 118 -10.00 7.09 -11.89
N TYR A 119 -9.12 7.52 -10.97
CA TYR A 119 -8.12 8.54 -11.27
C TYR A 119 -7.09 8.04 -12.28
N LEU A 120 -6.56 6.83 -12.10
CA LEU A 120 -5.64 6.18 -13.04
C LEU A 120 -6.24 6.05 -14.43
N ASN A 121 -7.49 5.55 -14.52
CA ASN A 121 -8.19 5.41 -15.80
C ASN A 121 -8.44 6.75 -16.49
N LYS A 122 -8.81 7.78 -15.72
CA LYS A 122 -9.06 9.13 -16.25
C LYS A 122 -7.79 9.78 -16.81
N THR A 123 -6.65 9.56 -16.17
CA THR A 123 -5.37 10.17 -16.56
C THR A 123 -4.54 9.27 -17.48
N ASN A 124 -4.99 8.04 -17.72
CA ASN A 124 -4.24 6.99 -18.43
C ASN A 124 -2.84 6.82 -17.83
N SER A 125 -2.78 6.70 -16.49
CA SER A 125 -1.55 6.60 -15.73
C SER A 125 -1.38 5.21 -15.14
N ASP A 126 -0.14 4.86 -14.78
CA ASP A 126 0.25 3.53 -14.34
C ASP A 126 0.28 3.38 -12.82
N ALA A 127 0.50 4.48 -12.11
CA ALA A 127 0.59 4.50 -10.66
C ALA A 127 0.01 5.78 -10.04
N TYR A 128 -0.49 5.62 -8.83
CA TYR A 128 -1.20 6.63 -8.07
C TYR A 128 -0.68 6.66 -6.63
N SER A 129 -0.58 7.87 -6.11
CA SER A 129 -0.48 8.17 -4.67
C SER A 129 -1.36 9.37 -4.33
N CYS A 130 -1.56 9.64 -3.04
CA CYS A 130 -2.39 10.76 -2.61
C CYS A 130 -1.93 11.34 -1.27
N ASN A 131 -2.53 12.48 -0.91
CA ASN A 131 -2.39 13.03 0.42
C ASN A 131 -2.95 12.10 1.49
N THR A 132 -2.52 12.26 2.74
CA THR A 132 -3.03 11.52 3.89
C THR A 132 -3.47 12.46 5.00
N ILE A 133 -4.36 11.98 5.87
CA ILE A 133 -4.72 12.68 7.10
C ILE A 133 -4.04 11.98 8.27
N ALA A 134 -2.94 12.54 8.76
CA ALA A 134 -2.32 12.05 9.99
C ALA A 134 -3.26 12.28 11.18
N PHE A 135 -3.37 11.27 12.06
CA PHE A 135 -4.17 11.37 13.29
C PHE A 135 -3.42 10.79 14.49
N TRP A 136 -3.61 11.39 15.64
CA TRP A 136 -2.96 11.04 16.91
C TRP A 136 -3.97 10.56 17.95
N PRO A 137 -3.56 9.76 18.94
CA PRO A 137 -4.43 9.31 20.02
C PRO A 137 -5.11 10.43 20.82
N ASN A 138 -4.52 11.62 20.82
CA ASN A 138 -5.08 12.81 21.50
C ASN A 138 -6.17 13.54 20.71
N GLY A 139 -6.63 12.96 19.59
CA GLY A 139 -7.69 13.55 18.74
C GLY A 139 -7.20 14.64 17.77
N ARG A 140 -5.89 14.85 17.64
CA ARG A 140 -5.35 15.79 16.65
C ARG A 140 -5.37 15.16 15.25
N TYR A 141 -5.70 15.97 14.24
CA TYR A 141 -5.62 15.62 12.82
C TYR A 141 -4.79 16.65 12.07
N LYS A 142 -4.05 16.20 11.05
CA LYS A 142 -3.29 17.09 10.15
C LYS A 142 -3.24 16.51 8.75
N LEU A 143 -3.59 17.30 7.74
CA LEU A 143 -3.34 16.94 6.35
C LEU A 143 -1.84 16.91 6.08
N ILE A 144 -1.35 15.82 5.52
CA ILE A 144 -0.01 15.64 4.99
C ILE A 144 -0.11 15.82 3.47
N ASP A 145 0.26 16.99 3.01
CA ASP A 145 0.22 17.33 1.59
C ASP A 145 1.50 16.84 0.90
N LYS A 146 1.32 15.95 -0.08
CA LYS A 146 2.34 15.39 -0.94
C LYS A 146 2.09 15.69 -2.41
N SER A 147 0.99 16.35 -2.74
CA SER A 147 0.55 16.65 -4.11
C SER A 147 1.29 17.82 -4.75
N GLN A 148 2.59 17.94 -4.49
CA GLN A 148 3.42 18.94 -5.15
C GLN A 148 3.63 18.58 -6.63
N PRO A 149 3.77 19.59 -7.53
CA PRO A 149 4.04 19.33 -8.94
C PRO A 149 5.31 18.51 -9.14
N GLN A 150 5.18 17.40 -9.84
CA GLN A 150 6.32 16.52 -10.15
C GLN A 150 7.34 17.24 -11.03
N ARG A 151 8.62 16.99 -10.77
CA ARG A 151 9.75 17.49 -11.57
C ARG A 151 10.43 16.31 -12.28
N ARG A 152 11.22 16.63 -13.32
CA ARG A 152 11.86 15.61 -14.16
C ARG A 152 12.68 14.58 -13.36
N LEU A 153 13.36 14.97 -12.30
CA LEU A 153 14.27 14.12 -11.50
C LEU A 153 13.95 14.11 -10.02
N ASP A 154 12.73 14.46 -9.61
CA ASP A 154 12.28 14.49 -8.20
C ASP A 154 12.45 13.12 -7.51
N PHE A 155 12.17 12.04 -8.24
CA PHE A 155 12.28 10.68 -7.76
C PHE A 155 13.69 10.26 -7.26
N LEU A 156 14.72 11.04 -7.59
CA LEU A 156 16.07 10.84 -7.04
C LEU A 156 16.23 11.38 -5.61
N PHE A 157 15.31 12.23 -5.16
CA PHE A 157 15.44 12.99 -3.92
C PHE A 157 14.28 12.75 -2.93
N GLU A 158 13.12 12.29 -3.43
CA GLU A 158 11.92 12.08 -2.62
C GLU A 158 11.01 10.98 -3.19
N SER A 159 10.13 10.42 -2.33
CA SER A 159 9.05 9.53 -2.73
C SER A 159 7.80 10.33 -3.11
N ALA A 160 6.91 9.72 -3.88
CA ALA A 160 5.58 10.26 -4.21
C ALA A 160 4.61 10.37 -3.01
N GLY A 161 5.09 10.17 -1.81
CA GLY A 161 4.32 10.14 -0.57
C GLY A 161 4.46 8.81 0.17
N PRO A 162 3.68 8.58 1.23
CA PRO A 162 3.71 7.33 1.99
C PRO A 162 3.26 6.14 1.14
N GLY A 163 3.98 5.01 1.23
CA GLY A 163 3.70 3.80 0.48
C GLY A 163 2.27 3.28 0.64
N CYS A 164 1.68 3.42 1.81
CA CYS A 164 0.29 3.03 2.09
C CYS A 164 -0.77 3.75 1.24
N THR A 165 -0.38 4.80 0.50
CA THR A 165 -1.26 5.47 -0.47
C THR A 165 -1.21 4.87 -1.87
N PHE A 166 -0.19 4.05 -2.17
CA PHE A 166 0.11 3.61 -3.53
C PHE A 166 -0.90 2.60 -4.06
N VAL A 167 -1.36 2.87 -5.28
CA VAL A 167 -2.14 1.95 -6.12
C VAL A 167 -1.54 2.01 -7.52
N PHE A 168 -1.23 0.85 -8.10
CA PHE A 168 -0.55 0.79 -9.39
C PHE A 168 -1.00 -0.41 -10.22
N THR A 169 -0.78 -0.32 -11.51
CA THR A 169 -1.19 -1.35 -12.48
C THR A 169 -0.42 -2.65 -12.27
N LYS A 170 -1.03 -3.74 -12.69
CA LYS A 170 -0.41 -5.06 -12.73
C LYS A 170 0.90 -5.07 -13.52
N GLU A 171 0.94 -4.37 -14.63
CA GLU A 171 2.11 -4.28 -15.52
C GLU A 171 3.32 -3.71 -14.77
N LEU A 172 3.13 -2.59 -14.07
CA LEU A 172 4.17 -2.02 -13.22
C LEU A 172 4.57 -2.98 -12.09
N ALA A 173 3.60 -3.67 -11.47
CA ALA A 173 3.88 -4.63 -10.41
C ALA A 173 4.78 -5.79 -10.90
N ILE A 174 4.49 -6.36 -12.06
CA ILE A 174 5.25 -7.46 -12.67
C ILE A 174 6.66 -7.00 -13.05
N ASP A 175 6.79 -5.84 -13.67
CA ASP A 175 8.10 -5.30 -14.06
C ASP A 175 8.96 -5.00 -12.84
N PHE A 176 8.36 -4.44 -11.79
CA PHE A 176 9.06 -4.18 -10.54
C PHE A 176 9.42 -5.48 -9.79
N GLN A 177 8.54 -6.49 -9.78
CA GLN A 177 8.82 -7.82 -9.26
C GLN A 177 10.05 -8.43 -9.95
N PHE A 178 10.10 -8.39 -11.29
CA PHE A 178 11.24 -8.89 -12.05
C PHE A 178 12.53 -8.15 -11.70
N PHE A 179 12.47 -6.81 -11.57
CA PHE A 179 13.61 -6.01 -11.13
C PHE A 179 14.10 -6.41 -9.74
N LEU A 180 13.21 -6.60 -8.77
CA LEU A 180 13.57 -7.03 -7.42
C LEU A 180 14.21 -8.42 -7.40
N ILE A 181 13.67 -9.38 -8.17
CA ILE A 181 14.21 -10.74 -8.24
C ILE A 181 15.60 -10.74 -8.88
N SER A 182 15.81 -9.93 -9.92
CA SER A 182 17.08 -9.87 -10.66
C SER A 182 18.18 -9.06 -9.98
N SER A 183 17.87 -8.22 -8.98
CA SER A 183 18.83 -7.33 -8.34
C SER A 183 18.91 -7.51 -6.83
N ALA A 184 20.01 -8.08 -6.34
CA ALA A 184 20.26 -8.15 -4.89
C ALA A 184 20.41 -6.78 -4.23
N LEU A 185 20.92 -5.77 -4.96
CA LEU A 185 21.04 -4.40 -4.47
C LEU A 185 19.66 -3.77 -4.24
N ALA A 186 18.72 -3.99 -5.15
CA ALA A 186 17.34 -3.49 -5.02
C ALA A 186 16.67 -4.02 -3.74
N ARG A 187 16.83 -5.32 -3.44
CA ARG A 187 16.26 -5.95 -2.23
C ARG A 187 16.87 -5.47 -0.92
N ASN A 188 18.00 -4.78 -0.95
CA ASN A 188 18.64 -4.19 0.23
C ASN A 188 18.30 -2.71 0.43
N PHE A 189 17.46 -2.12 -0.44
CA PHE A 189 17.01 -0.75 -0.28
C PHE A 189 16.09 -0.63 0.95
N VAL A 190 16.16 0.51 1.65
CA VAL A 190 15.51 0.67 2.96
C VAL A 190 14.10 1.24 2.90
N LEU A 191 13.69 1.81 1.75
CA LEU A 191 12.38 2.42 1.54
C LEU A 191 11.74 1.83 0.28
N HIS A 192 10.83 0.89 0.46
CA HIS A 192 10.19 0.14 -0.64
C HIS A 192 9.36 1.04 -1.56
N ASP A 193 8.68 2.02 -0.98
CA ASP A 193 7.85 3.00 -1.66
C ASP A 193 8.69 3.94 -2.54
N TRP A 194 9.77 4.50 -2.00
CA TRP A 194 10.67 5.33 -2.80
C TRP A 194 11.34 4.53 -3.93
N LEU A 195 11.75 3.30 -3.68
CA LEU A 195 12.34 2.45 -4.72
C LEU A 195 11.35 2.17 -5.86
N LEU A 196 10.08 1.86 -5.53
CA LEU A 196 9.03 1.67 -6.55
C LEU A 196 8.79 2.95 -7.35
N TYR A 197 8.68 4.10 -6.68
CA TYR A 197 8.52 5.39 -7.35
C TYR A 197 9.68 5.70 -8.30
N ALA A 198 10.91 5.56 -7.81
CA ALA A 198 12.11 5.79 -8.61
C ALA A 198 12.20 4.82 -9.80
N PHE A 199 11.88 3.54 -9.61
CA PHE A 199 11.83 2.56 -10.68
C PHE A 199 10.78 2.96 -11.73
N ALA A 200 9.55 3.22 -11.33
CA ALA A 200 8.46 3.59 -12.23
C ALA A 200 8.84 4.81 -13.08
N ARG A 201 9.28 5.90 -12.44
CA ARG A 201 9.68 7.15 -13.12
C ARG A 201 10.87 6.95 -14.05
N SER A 202 11.87 6.15 -13.65
CA SER A 202 13.06 5.87 -14.48
C SER A 202 12.74 5.02 -15.72
N LYS A 203 11.68 4.21 -15.67
CA LYS A 203 11.19 3.38 -16.77
C LYS A 203 10.17 4.08 -17.67
N GLY A 204 9.76 5.31 -17.32
CA GLY A 204 8.81 6.08 -18.10
C GLY A 204 7.34 5.80 -17.78
N TYR A 205 7.05 5.08 -16.69
CA TYR A 205 5.69 4.93 -16.17
C TYR A 205 5.14 6.27 -15.70
N HIS A 206 3.86 6.50 -15.93
CA HIS A 206 3.17 7.71 -15.52
C HIS A 206 2.66 7.54 -14.09
N TRP A 207 3.06 8.45 -13.22
CA TRP A 207 2.67 8.49 -11.82
C TRP A 207 1.86 9.74 -11.52
N GLU A 208 0.71 9.56 -10.87
CA GLU A 208 -0.15 10.67 -10.44
C GLU A 208 -0.13 10.83 -8.92
N ILE A 209 -0.15 12.06 -8.46
CA ILE A 209 -0.22 12.41 -7.02
C ILE A 209 -1.47 13.25 -6.81
N ASP A 210 -2.52 12.64 -6.24
CA ASP A 210 -3.80 13.31 -5.98
C ASP A 210 -3.72 14.19 -4.72
N SER A 211 -4.31 15.36 -4.80
CA SER A 211 -4.40 16.29 -3.67
C SER A 211 -5.45 15.90 -2.62
N LYS A 212 -6.30 14.91 -2.91
CA LYS A 212 -7.28 14.39 -1.95
C LYS A 212 -6.62 13.39 -0.99
N ALA A 213 -7.27 13.16 0.13
CA ALA A 213 -6.88 12.13 1.10
C ALA A 213 -8.00 11.12 1.26
N TYR A 214 -7.67 9.83 1.20
CA TYR A 214 -8.62 8.73 1.29
C TYR A 214 -8.31 7.76 2.43
N MET A 215 -7.50 8.19 3.38
CA MET A 215 -7.15 7.38 4.54
C MET A 215 -6.72 8.23 5.73
N LEU A 216 -6.84 7.65 6.90
CA LEU A 216 -6.25 8.15 8.14
C LEU A 216 -4.92 7.44 8.36
N TYR A 217 -3.84 8.21 8.46
CA TYR A 217 -2.47 7.76 8.70
C TYR A 217 -2.17 7.86 10.19
N ARG A 218 -2.18 6.71 10.87
CA ARG A 218 -2.03 6.66 12.34
C ARG A 218 -0.63 7.09 12.78
N GLN A 219 -0.59 7.91 13.83
CA GLN A 219 0.66 8.36 14.43
C GLN A 219 0.83 7.79 15.83
N HIS A 220 1.90 7.05 16.02
CA HIS A 220 2.32 6.47 17.30
C HIS A 220 3.86 6.37 17.36
N GLU A 221 4.40 6.04 18.52
CA GLU A 221 5.86 6.03 18.77
C GLU A 221 6.63 5.00 17.92
N ASN A 222 5.93 3.97 17.42
CA ASN A 222 6.53 2.88 16.64
C ASN A 222 6.44 3.08 15.11
N ASN A 223 5.96 4.24 14.61
CA ASN A 223 5.99 4.50 13.17
C ASN A 223 7.43 4.51 12.64
N VAL A 224 7.69 3.78 11.54
CA VAL A 224 9.00 3.77 10.88
C VAL A 224 9.33 5.15 10.30
N VAL A 225 8.33 5.77 9.66
CA VAL A 225 8.38 7.17 9.19
C VAL A 225 7.09 7.84 9.64
N GLY A 226 7.17 8.66 10.67
CA GLY A 226 6.02 9.43 11.13
C GLY A 226 5.74 10.66 10.26
N ALA A 227 4.59 11.30 10.50
CA ALA A 227 4.31 12.61 9.93
C ALA A 227 5.34 13.61 10.46
N ASN A 228 6.26 14.07 9.61
CA ASN A 228 7.18 15.17 9.94
C ASN A 228 6.34 16.45 10.17
N VAL A 229 5.94 16.65 11.40
CA VAL A 229 5.40 17.92 11.87
C VAL A 229 6.63 18.77 12.20
N GLY A 230 7.09 19.58 11.22
CA GLY A 230 8.12 20.58 11.48
C GLY A 230 7.78 21.35 12.76
N LEU A 231 8.84 21.64 13.53
CA LEU A 231 8.79 22.47 14.74
C LEU A 231 8.13 23.82 14.49
#